data_872170d0685245579862b8e2f19182f3
#
_entry.id   872170d0685245579862b8e2f19182f3
#
_cell.length_a   1.000
_cell.length_b   1.000
_cell.length_c   1.000
_cell.angle_alpha   90.00
_cell.angle_beta   90.00
_cell.angle_gamma   90.00
#
_symmetry.space_group_name_H-M   'P 1'
#
loop_
_entity.id
_entity.type
_entity.pdbx_description
1 polymer ?
#
loop_
_entity_poly.entity_id
_entity_poly.type
_entity_poly.pdbx_seq_one_letter_code
_entity_poly.pdbx_strand_id
1 'polypeptide(L)'
;MIWNNIEKELIESRLLQIKGQSTTSDLTKLVNSQSRATLIQLIERSPEITVSIIDSAYEKYRYGLKPGFTLFWAKRTSIKTVPQQELANKIQEYLSTLHYDNDGKYKNLEYCSTVKFGDIYEISLSYLQRFNYINADGEFTFIYMMKECFVWVGINKNFIAMNNIPEVLMNSLKKFFSRLYSADITNIKITNKLLEKVFSSDNAKRVTKHNSNPPENQLEKITVADSRLSEKLSCIPAGYEDYDVTNTQYIEEIDGTTTGTLGVNCNKGKLYLSKSLTSSQFRTWSTRRINDIIGYF
;
A
#
# COMPACT_ATOMS: atom_id res chain seq x y z
N MET A 1 -5.45 -10.60 4.10
CA MET A 1 -5.47 -9.83 2.83
C MET A 1 -4.58 -10.45 1.75
N ILE A 2 -3.35 -10.82 2.05
CA ILE A 2 -2.46 -11.62 1.17
C ILE A 2 -3.09 -12.97 0.83
N TRP A 3 -3.76 -13.63 1.77
CA TRP A 3 -4.49 -14.87 1.56
C TRP A 3 -5.51 -14.81 0.42
N ASN A 4 -6.24 -13.73 0.24
CA ASN A 4 -7.24 -13.64 -0.84
C ASN A 4 -6.62 -13.69 -2.25
N ASN A 5 -5.37 -13.25 -2.42
CA ASN A 5 -4.68 -13.33 -3.71
C ASN A 5 -4.03 -14.70 -3.91
N ILE A 6 -3.44 -15.25 -2.86
CA ILE A 6 -2.94 -16.62 -2.85
C ILE A 6 -4.10 -17.58 -3.12
N GLU A 7 -5.22 -17.41 -2.43
CA GLU A 7 -6.44 -18.17 -2.66
C GLU A 7 -6.91 -18.08 -4.10
N LYS A 8 -6.98 -16.86 -4.67
CA LYS A 8 -7.44 -16.64 -6.03
C LYS A 8 -6.52 -17.30 -7.06
N GLU A 9 -5.21 -17.18 -6.90
CA GLU A 9 -4.23 -17.75 -7.82
C GLU A 9 -4.13 -19.28 -7.70
N LEU A 10 -4.20 -19.81 -6.48
CA LEU A 10 -4.29 -21.25 -6.24
C LEU A 10 -5.56 -21.84 -6.82
N ILE A 11 -6.67 -21.13 -6.71
CA ILE A 11 -7.95 -21.54 -7.30
C ILE A 11 -7.90 -21.44 -8.82
N GLU A 12 -7.35 -20.38 -9.38
CA GLU A 12 -7.20 -20.20 -10.83
C GLU A 12 -6.25 -21.27 -11.43
N SER A 13 -5.13 -21.59 -10.76
CA SER A 13 -4.22 -22.63 -11.22
C SER A 13 -4.84 -24.03 -11.12
N ARG A 14 -5.62 -24.32 -10.08
CA ARG A 14 -6.35 -25.58 -9.97
C ARG A 14 -7.51 -25.67 -10.96
N LEU A 15 -8.23 -24.57 -11.18
CA LEU A 15 -9.26 -24.47 -12.21
C LEU A 15 -8.70 -24.76 -13.60
N LEU A 16 -7.45 -24.34 -13.88
CA LEU A 16 -6.75 -24.66 -15.10
C LEU A 16 -6.39 -26.15 -15.22
N GLN A 17 -6.06 -26.81 -14.10
CA GLN A 17 -5.78 -28.25 -14.06
C GLN A 17 -7.06 -29.10 -14.19
N ILE A 18 -8.17 -28.65 -13.63
CA ILE A 18 -9.48 -29.32 -13.69
C ILE A 18 -10.19 -29.04 -15.05
N LYS A 19 -9.69 -28.12 -15.85
CA LYS A 19 -10.26 -27.68 -17.14
C LYS A 19 -10.54 -28.80 -18.17
N GLY A 20 -10.06 -30.01 -17.92
CA GLY A 20 -10.44 -31.18 -18.71
C GLY A 20 -11.84 -31.75 -18.41
N GLN A 21 -12.51 -31.32 -17.33
CA GLN A 21 -13.70 -32.01 -16.82
C GLN A 21 -14.93 -31.11 -16.59
N SER A 22 -14.85 -29.76 -16.66
CA SER A 22 -15.98 -28.86 -16.41
C SER A 22 -15.86 -27.51 -17.10
N THR A 23 -16.98 -26.82 -17.32
CA THR A 23 -16.97 -25.50 -17.96
C THR A 23 -16.44 -24.42 -16.99
N THR A 24 -15.60 -23.55 -17.51
CA THR A 24 -14.93 -22.46 -16.73
C THR A 24 -15.92 -21.57 -15.97
N SER A 25 -17.14 -21.41 -16.48
CA SER A 25 -18.21 -20.61 -15.89
C SER A 25 -18.71 -21.16 -14.55
N ASP A 26 -18.88 -22.48 -14.44
CA ASP A 26 -19.46 -23.11 -13.25
C ASP A 26 -18.45 -23.18 -12.11
N LEU A 27 -17.18 -23.37 -12.43
CA LEU A 27 -16.09 -23.35 -11.46
C LEU A 27 -15.86 -21.94 -10.91
N THR A 28 -15.92 -20.91 -11.73
CA THR A 28 -15.82 -19.52 -11.30
C THR A 28 -16.98 -19.13 -10.35
N LYS A 29 -18.19 -19.60 -10.66
CA LYS A 29 -19.36 -19.39 -9.78
C LYS A 29 -19.20 -20.15 -8.46
N LEU A 30 -18.73 -21.40 -8.51
CA LEU A 30 -18.50 -22.21 -7.31
C LEU A 30 -17.46 -21.52 -6.38
N VAL A 31 -16.35 -21.06 -6.95
CA VAL A 31 -15.30 -20.35 -6.21
C VAL A 31 -15.82 -19.05 -5.59
N ASN A 32 -16.54 -18.25 -6.37
CA ASN A 32 -17.09 -16.97 -5.89
C ASN A 32 -18.22 -17.14 -4.86
N SER A 33 -18.84 -18.29 -4.80
CA SER A 33 -19.93 -18.61 -3.86
C SER A 33 -19.44 -19.22 -2.54
N GLN A 34 -18.17 -19.66 -2.47
CA GLN A 34 -17.64 -20.34 -1.28
C GLN A 34 -17.16 -19.36 -0.22
N SER A 35 -17.36 -19.72 1.04
CA SER A 35 -16.77 -18.99 2.15
C SER A 35 -15.24 -19.15 2.15
N ARG A 36 -14.54 -18.18 2.73
CA ARG A 36 -13.08 -18.25 2.91
C ARG A 36 -12.62 -19.53 3.62
N ALA A 37 -13.37 -19.96 4.65
CA ALA A 37 -13.06 -21.18 5.39
C ALA A 37 -13.14 -22.42 4.49
N THR A 38 -14.15 -22.50 3.62
CA THR A 38 -14.29 -23.60 2.66
C THR A 38 -13.15 -23.62 1.65
N LEU A 39 -12.72 -22.45 1.18
CA LEU A 39 -11.58 -22.34 0.24
C LEU A 39 -10.26 -22.79 0.90
N ILE A 40 -10.01 -22.39 2.14
CA ILE A 40 -8.85 -22.86 2.92
C ILE A 40 -8.87 -24.39 3.05
N GLN A 41 -10.00 -24.97 3.44
CA GLN A 41 -10.13 -26.42 3.55
C GLN A 41 -9.89 -27.15 2.22
N LEU A 42 -10.38 -26.58 1.11
CA LEU A 42 -10.12 -27.12 -0.23
C LEU A 42 -8.64 -27.08 -0.60
N ILE A 43 -7.95 -26.00 -0.23
CA ILE A 43 -6.50 -25.85 -0.43
C ILE A 43 -5.73 -26.87 0.41
N GLU A 44 -6.04 -26.98 1.71
CA GLU A 44 -5.41 -27.94 2.64
C GLU A 44 -5.57 -29.41 2.22
N ARG A 45 -6.70 -29.74 1.61
CA ARG A 45 -7.02 -31.10 1.13
C ARG A 45 -6.52 -31.40 -0.28
N SER A 46 -5.84 -30.47 -0.90
CA SER A 46 -5.37 -30.62 -2.29
C SER A 46 -3.89 -31.02 -2.30
N PRO A 47 -3.55 -32.28 -2.61
CA PRO A 47 -2.17 -32.76 -2.59
C PRO A 47 -1.29 -32.09 -3.64
N GLU A 48 -1.89 -31.50 -4.67
CA GLU A 48 -1.18 -30.78 -5.73
C GLU A 48 -0.68 -29.39 -5.29
N ILE A 49 -1.22 -28.85 -4.20
CA ILE A 49 -0.82 -27.55 -3.67
C ILE A 49 0.36 -27.74 -2.72
N THR A 50 1.54 -27.59 -3.25
CA THR A 50 2.79 -27.69 -2.49
C THR A 50 3.14 -26.36 -1.81
N VAL A 51 3.99 -26.42 -0.78
CA VAL A 51 4.54 -25.21 -0.12
C VAL A 51 5.20 -24.30 -1.14
N SER A 52 5.88 -24.84 -2.14
CA SER A 52 6.53 -24.07 -3.21
C SER A 52 5.53 -23.25 -4.04
N ILE A 53 4.34 -23.77 -4.30
CA ILE A 53 3.27 -23.03 -5.02
C ILE A 53 2.77 -21.87 -4.14
N ILE A 54 2.59 -22.12 -2.84
CA ILE A 54 2.15 -21.09 -1.89
C ILE A 54 3.19 -19.98 -1.80
N ASP A 55 4.47 -20.34 -1.67
CA ASP A 55 5.57 -19.38 -1.59
C ASP A 55 5.70 -18.56 -2.88
N SER A 56 5.56 -19.21 -4.04
CA SER A 56 5.58 -18.54 -5.34
C SER A 56 4.43 -17.53 -5.50
N ALA A 57 3.21 -17.91 -5.09
CA ALA A 57 2.06 -17.02 -5.12
C ALA A 57 2.21 -15.86 -4.11
N TYR A 58 2.79 -16.15 -2.93
CA TYR A 58 3.10 -15.13 -1.93
C TYR A 58 4.10 -14.10 -2.49
N GLU A 59 5.22 -14.53 -3.01
CA GLU A 59 6.25 -13.65 -3.57
C GLU A 59 5.72 -12.83 -4.76
N LYS A 60 4.84 -13.42 -5.57
CA LYS A 60 4.25 -12.72 -6.72
C LYS A 60 3.36 -11.54 -6.32
N TYR A 61 2.63 -11.63 -5.19
CA TYR A 61 1.70 -10.60 -4.72
C TYR A 61 2.06 -10.03 -3.34
N ARG A 62 3.32 -10.02 -3.02
CA ARG A 62 3.88 -9.66 -1.71
C ARG A 62 3.38 -8.35 -1.13
N TYR A 63 3.12 -7.34 -1.97
CA TYR A 63 2.70 -6.02 -1.54
C TYR A 63 1.18 -5.87 -1.34
N GLY A 64 0.42 -6.94 -1.48
CA GLY A 64 -1.01 -7.01 -1.15
C GLY A 64 -1.97 -6.58 -2.25
N LEU A 65 -3.26 -6.71 -1.97
CA LEU A 65 -4.37 -6.51 -2.90
C LEU A 65 -4.59 -5.06 -3.35
N LYS A 66 -4.30 -4.12 -2.49
CA LYS A 66 -4.39 -2.68 -2.73
C LYS A 66 -3.04 -2.07 -2.38
N PRO A 67 -2.04 -2.34 -3.21
CA PRO A 67 -0.70 -1.88 -2.91
C PRO A 67 -0.64 -0.36 -2.92
N GLY A 68 0.11 0.20 -1.99
CA GLY A 68 0.28 1.63 -1.88
C GLY A 68 1.37 1.96 -0.88
N PHE A 69 1.75 3.21 -0.82
CA PHE A 69 2.78 3.68 0.10
C PHE A 69 2.50 5.10 0.57
N THR A 70 3.07 5.44 1.71
CA THR A 70 3.10 6.80 2.25
C THR A 70 4.50 7.33 2.13
N LEU A 71 4.65 8.53 1.55
CA LEU A 71 5.92 9.19 1.33
C LEU A 71 6.26 10.16 2.45
N PHE A 72 7.52 10.13 2.86
CA PHE A 72 8.09 11.03 3.82
C PHE A 72 9.36 11.68 3.25
N TRP A 73 9.56 12.90 3.65
CA TRP A 73 10.74 13.68 3.32
C TRP A 73 11.62 13.84 4.55
N ALA A 74 12.93 13.58 4.39
CA ALA A 74 13.92 13.93 5.40
C ALA A 74 14.43 15.34 5.12
N LYS A 75 14.11 16.29 5.99
CA LYS A 75 14.51 17.70 5.87
C LYS A 75 16.01 17.87 6.14
N ARG A 76 16.83 17.40 5.22
CA ARG A 76 18.30 17.60 5.24
C ARG A 76 18.82 17.73 3.82
N THR A 77 20.01 18.30 3.71
CA THR A 77 20.73 18.47 2.43
C THR A 77 21.10 17.14 1.76
N SER A 78 21.29 16.06 2.53
CA SER A 78 21.42 14.69 2.02
C SER A 78 21.25 13.66 3.13
N ILE A 79 20.57 12.54 2.84
CA ILE A 79 20.66 11.34 3.68
C ILE A 79 22.05 10.75 3.44
N LYS A 80 22.87 10.68 4.50
CA LYS A 80 24.14 9.94 4.42
C LYS A 80 23.82 8.48 4.11
N THR A 81 24.46 7.95 3.08
CA THR A 81 24.33 6.53 2.76
C THR A 81 24.83 5.71 3.93
N VAL A 82 23.94 4.97 4.57
CA VAL A 82 24.30 3.98 5.57
C VAL A 82 24.49 2.66 4.82
N PRO A 83 25.62 1.94 5.02
CA PRO A 83 25.79 0.61 4.43
C PRO A 83 24.64 -0.31 4.78
N GLN A 84 24.23 -1.20 3.86
CA GLN A 84 23.08 -2.09 4.01
C GLN A 84 23.14 -2.89 5.33
N GLN A 85 24.30 -3.45 5.65
CA GLN A 85 24.47 -4.26 6.87
C GLN A 85 24.37 -3.41 8.15
N GLU A 86 24.90 -2.20 8.12
CA GLU A 86 24.81 -1.28 9.25
C GLU A 86 23.35 -0.82 9.46
N LEU A 87 22.64 -0.54 8.39
CA LEU A 87 21.21 -0.20 8.45
C LEU A 87 20.39 -1.35 9.04
N ALA A 88 20.63 -2.59 8.60
CA ALA A 88 20.00 -3.78 9.12
C ALA A 88 20.23 -3.95 10.64
N ASN A 89 21.49 -3.85 11.08
CA ASN A 89 21.86 -3.99 12.49
C ASN A 89 21.17 -2.90 13.35
N LYS A 90 21.21 -1.65 12.92
CA LYS A 90 20.58 -0.53 13.65
C LYS A 90 19.06 -0.65 13.74
N ILE A 91 18.40 -1.14 12.69
CA ILE A 91 16.97 -1.40 12.72
C ILE A 91 16.67 -2.52 13.71
N GLN A 92 17.39 -3.62 13.66
CA GLN A 92 17.19 -4.77 14.53
C GLN A 92 17.38 -4.40 16.00
N GLU A 93 18.43 -3.64 16.31
CA GLU A 93 18.67 -3.09 17.65
C GLU A 93 17.51 -2.19 18.10
N TYR A 94 17.07 -1.26 17.25
CA TYR A 94 15.96 -0.37 17.60
C TYR A 94 14.66 -1.14 17.84
N LEU A 95 14.33 -2.10 16.99
CA LEU A 95 13.10 -2.88 17.10
C LEU A 95 13.07 -3.72 18.39
N SER A 96 14.23 -4.21 18.86
CA SER A 96 14.33 -4.94 20.11
C SER A 96 14.03 -4.09 21.36
N THR A 97 14.15 -2.76 21.23
CA THR A 97 13.84 -1.81 22.33
C THR A 97 12.41 -1.30 22.32
N LEU A 98 11.62 -1.63 21.29
CA LEU A 98 10.24 -1.17 21.20
C LEU A 98 9.30 -1.94 22.12
N HIS A 99 8.70 -1.23 23.05
CA HIS A 99 7.58 -1.73 23.85
C HIS A 99 6.26 -1.30 23.20
N TYR A 100 5.45 -2.26 22.80
CA TYR A 100 4.15 -2.02 22.15
C TYR A 100 3.05 -1.96 23.22
N ASP A 101 2.72 -0.73 23.62
CA ASP A 101 1.64 -0.47 24.59
C ASP A 101 0.35 -0.07 23.86
N ASN A 102 -0.08 -0.89 22.90
CA ASN A 102 -1.28 -0.62 22.11
C ASN A 102 -2.30 -1.71 22.29
N ASP A 103 -2.99 -1.79 23.42
CA ASP A 103 -4.12 -2.70 23.67
C ASP A 103 -3.93 -4.13 23.12
N GLY A 104 -2.69 -4.55 22.92
CA GLY A 104 -2.32 -5.81 22.31
C GLY A 104 -2.69 -5.97 20.83
N LYS A 105 -3.07 -4.87 20.13
CA LYS A 105 -3.48 -4.95 18.73
C LYS A 105 -2.34 -5.29 17.77
N TYR A 106 -1.14 -4.80 18.04
CA TYR A 106 0.06 -5.09 17.26
C TYR A 106 1.18 -5.53 18.19
N LYS A 107 1.94 -6.54 17.78
CA LYS A 107 3.07 -7.07 18.54
C LYS A 107 4.22 -7.43 17.64
N ASN A 108 5.41 -7.54 18.19
CA ASN A 108 6.59 -8.14 17.59
C ASN A 108 6.89 -7.59 16.20
N LEU A 109 7.18 -6.28 16.10
CA LEU A 109 7.75 -5.74 14.86
C LEU A 109 9.19 -6.23 14.75
N GLU A 110 9.44 -7.08 13.77
CA GLU A 110 10.70 -7.77 13.57
C GLU A 110 11.31 -7.41 12.21
N TYR A 111 12.62 -7.35 12.17
CA TYR A 111 13.37 -7.21 10.92
C TYR A 111 13.46 -8.57 10.22
N CYS A 112 13.13 -8.59 8.93
CA CYS A 112 13.23 -9.79 8.11
C CYS A 112 14.43 -9.74 7.16
N SER A 113 14.52 -8.69 6.35
CA SER A 113 15.58 -8.57 5.36
C SER A 113 15.75 -7.14 4.87
N THR A 114 16.90 -6.87 4.23
CA THR A 114 17.13 -5.65 3.44
C THR A 114 17.67 -6.05 2.08
N VAL A 115 17.06 -5.57 1.03
CA VAL A 115 17.47 -5.80 -0.36
C VAL A 115 17.72 -4.46 -1.03
N LYS A 116 18.80 -4.35 -1.81
CA LYS A 116 19.08 -3.18 -2.63
C LYS A 116 18.54 -3.39 -4.03
N PHE A 117 17.76 -2.43 -4.53
CA PHE A 117 17.40 -2.37 -5.94
C PHE A 117 17.55 -0.94 -6.47
N GLY A 118 18.42 -0.77 -7.46
CA GLY A 118 18.80 0.56 -7.93
C GLY A 118 19.32 1.44 -6.80
N ASP A 119 18.75 2.63 -6.66
CA ASP A 119 19.06 3.62 -5.62
C ASP A 119 18.16 3.54 -4.40
N ILE A 120 17.60 2.38 -4.12
CA ILE A 120 16.65 2.17 -3.02
C ILE A 120 17.06 0.95 -2.19
N TYR A 121 17.03 1.08 -0.87
CA TYR A 121 16.98 -0.06 0.04
C TYR A 121 15.51 -0.40 0.34
N GLU A 122 15.10 -1.62 0.07
CA GLU A 122 13.85 -2.19 0.55
C GLU A 122 14.12 -2.98 1.82
N ILE A 123 13.48 -2.57 2.90
CA ILE A 123 13.55 -3.22 4.21
C ILE A 123 12.23 -3.91 4.41
N SER A 124 12.27 -5.23 4.59
CA SER A 124 11.12 -6.04 4.95
C SER A 124 11.05 -6.22 6.47
N LEU A 125 9.88 -5.97 7.00
CA LEU A 125 9.56 -6.12 8.42
C LEU A 125 8.31 -6.97 8.55
N SER A 126 8.21 -7.76 9.64
CA SER A 126 6.99 -8.48 10.00
C SER A 126 6.45 -8.00 11.35
N TYR A 127 5.15 -8.12 11.55
CA TYR A 127 4.50 -7.85 12.82
C TYR A 127 3.28 -8.75 13.02
N LEU A 128 2.90 -8.97 14.26
CA LEU A 128 1.68 -9.69 14.60
C LEU A 128 0.53 -8.70 14.77
N GLN A 129 -0.55 -8.93 14.04
CA GLN A 129 -1.80 -8.18 14.16
C GLN A 129 -2.88 -9.04 14.81
N ARG A 130 -3.52 -8.51 15.86
CA ARG A 130 -4.66 -9.15 16.50
C ARG A 130 -5.91 -9.05 15.62
N PHE A 131 -6.58 -10.18 15.42
CA PHE A 131 -7.88 -10.27 14.77
C PHE A 131 -8.88 -10.88 15.75
N ASN A 132 -9.96 -10.17 15.99
CA ASN A 132 -11.06 -10.67 16.78
C ASN A 132 -12.01 -11.44 15.85
N TYR A 133 -12.54 -12.55 16.32
CA TYR A 133 -13.55 -13.35 15.62
C TYR A 133 -14.47 -14.02 16.63
N ILE A 134 -15.60 -14.55 16.15
CA ILE A 134 -16.50 -15.37 16.94
C ILE A 134 -16.15 -16.82 16.60
N ASN A 135 -15.85 -17.63 17.62
CA ASN A 135 -15.55 -19.05 17.45
C ASN A 135 -16.85 -19.87 17.16
N ALA A 136 -16.72 -21.17 16.94
CA ALA A 136 -17.83 -22.06 16.66
C ALA A 136 -18.87 -22.12 17.79
N ASP A 137 -18.46 -21.82 19.01
CA ASP A 137 -19.29 -21.83 20.23
C ASP A 137 -20.02 -20.48 20.46
N GLY A 138 -19.84 -19.50 19.55
CA GLY A 138 -20.43 -18.17 19.65
C GLY A 138 -19.65 -17.20 20.56
N GLU A 139 -18.47 -17.55 21.03
CA GLU A 139 -17.67 -16.72 21.93
C GLU A 139 -16.73 -15.78 21.17
N PHE A 140 -16.57 -14.56 21.68
CA PHE A 140 -15.57 -13.63 21.18
C PHE A 140 -14.17 -14.09 21.58
N THR A 141 -13.34 -14.33 20.56
CA THR A 141 -11.94 -14.70 20.75
C THR A 141 -11.04 -13.92 19.78
N PHE A 142 -9.73 -14.12 19.84
CA PHE A 142 -8.80 -13.48 18.93
C PHE A 142 -7.65 -14.42 18.53
N ILE A 143 -7.09 -14.14 17.37
CA ILE A 143 -5.84 -14.73 16.91
C ILE A 143 -4.86 -13.63 16.52
N TYR A 144 -3.58 -13.93 16.60
CA TYR A 144 -2.54 -13.09 16.00
C TYR A 144 -2.15 -13.67 14.65
N MET A 145 -2.18 -12.80 13.63
CA MET A 145 -1.73 -13.16 12.29
C MET A 145 -0.50 -12.35 11.94
N MET A 146 0.51 -13.01 11.40
CA MET A 146 1.69 -12.35 10.89
C MET A 146 1.33 -11.50 9.66
N LYS A 147 1.87 -10.28 9.62
CA LYS A 147 1.77 -9.34 8.52
C LYS A 147 3.15 -8.88 8.14
N GLU A 148 3.38 -8.72 6.86
CA GLU A 148 4.59 -8.14 6.32
C GLU A 148 4.34 -6.69 5.90
N CYS A 149 5.34 -5.85 6.10
CA CYS A 149 5.35 -4.47 5.68
C CYS A 149 6.74 -4.07 5.16
N PHE A 150 6.78 -3.01 4.36
CA PHE A 150 7.99 -2.63 3.65
C PHE A 150 8.31 -1.16 3.88
N VAL A 151 9.61 -0.89 4.03
CA VAL A 151 10.14 0.47 4.06
C VAL A 151 11.16 0.61 2.94
N TRP A 152 10.95 1.58 2.07
CA TRP A 152 11.92 1.96 1.05
C TRP A 152 12.67 3.21 1.49
N VAL A 153 13.98 3.14 1.46
CA VAL A 153 14.87 4.25 1.79
C VAL A 153 15.68 4.61 0.57
N GLY A 154 15.58 5.85 0.13
CA GLY A 154 16.37 6.35 -0.99
C GLY A 154 17.84 6.46 -0.64
N ILE A 155 18.71 5.86 -1.46
CA ILE A 155 20.18 5.99 -1.35
C ILE A 155 20.55 7.33 -1.97
N ASN A 156 21.18 8.20 -1.19
CA ASN A 156 21.50 9.58 -1.61
C ASN A 156 20.28 10.43 -2.00
N LYS A 157 19.08 10.02 -1.58
CA LYS A 157 17.83 10.74 -1.81
C LYS A 157 17.10 10.92 -0.49
N ASN A 158 16.55 12.10 -0.26
CA ASN A 158 15.97 12.48 1.03
C ASN A 158 14.53 11.97 1.22
N PHE A 159 14.23 10.71 0.84
CA PHE A 159 12.90 10.15 1.01
C PHE A 159 12.90 8.80 1.72
N ILE A 160 11.77 8.54 2.37
CA ILE A 160 11.39 7.25 2.91
C ILE A 160 9.95 6.98 2.44
N ALA A 161 9.69 5.78 1.96
CA ALA A 161 8.33 5.33 1.63
C ALA A 161 7.97 4.11 2.47
N MET A 162 6.75 4.06 2.98
CA MET A 162 6.29 2.97 3.83
C MET A 162 5.01 2.34 3.27
N ASN A 163 5.04 1.03 3.06
CA ASN A 163 3.94 0.24 2.52
C ASN A 163 3.35 -0.69 3.58
N ASN A 164 2.01 -0.77 3.64
CA ASN A 164 1.27 -1.68 4.51
C ASN A 164 1.57 -1.57 6.02
N ILE A 165 2.09 -0.45 6.48
CA ILE A 165 2.44 -0.22 7.89
C ILE A 165 1.27 0.46 8.61
N PRO A 166 0.78 -0.07 9.74
CA PRO A 166 -0.14 0.62 10.63
C PRO A 166 0.43 1.95 11.13
N GLU A 167 -0.43 2.96 11.30
CA GLU A 167 0.00 4.33 11.65
C GLU A 167 0.86 4.39 12.93
N VAL A 168 0.52 3.57 13.91
CA VAL A 168 1.29 3.49 15.18
C VAL A 168 2.73 3.01 14.93
N LEU A 169 2.89 1.92 14.16
CA LEU A 169 4.20 1.39 13.82
C LEU A 169 4.96 2.33 12.88
N MET A 170 4.25 2.99 11.97
CA MET A 170 4.80 4.02 11.09
C MET A 170 5.43 5.17 11.89
N ASN A 171 4.75 5.65 12.95
CA ASN A 171 5.28 6.70 13.82
C ASN A 171 6.54 6.26 14.58
N SER A 172 6.61 5.01 15.01
CA SER A 172 7.81 4.46 15.64
C SER A 172 8.99 4.40 14.64
N LEU A 173 8.74 3.94 13.42
CA LEU A 173 9.77 3.91 12.37
C LEU A 173 10.21 5.32 11.96
N LYS A 174 9.31 6.30 11.91
CA LYS A 174 9.67 7.71 11.68
C LYS A 174 10.66 8.21 12.74
N LYS A 175 10.41 7.92 14.01
CA LYS A 175 11.33 8.28 15.12
C LYS A 175 12.70 7.61 14.95
N PHE A 176 12.72 6.34 14.56
CA PHE A 176 13.96 5.62 14.26
C PHE A 176 14.76 6.32 13.16
N PHE A 177 14.15 6.55 12.00
CA PHE A 177 14.83 7.18 10.87
C PHE A 177 15.21 8.63 11.17
N SER A 178 14.42 9.35 11.95
CA SER A 178 14.77 10.71 12.40
C SER A 178 16.06 10.70 13.21
N ARG A 179 16.23 9.75 14.12
CA ARG A 179 17.46 9.58 14.90
C ARG A 179 18.64 9.11 14.03
N LEU A 180 18.41 8.09 13.21
CA LEU A 180 19.43 7.50 12.34
C LEU A 180 20.05 8.53 11.40
N TYR A 181 19.22 9.36 10.78
CA TYR A 181 19.68 10.39 9.84
C TYR A 181 19.88 11.75 10.49
N SER A 182 19.62 11.90 11.78
CA SER A 182 19.56 13.18 12.49
C SER A 182 18.79 14.24 11.67
N ALA A 183 17.64 13.86 11.14
CA ALA A 183 16.81 14.66 10.26
C ALA A 183 15.34 14.62 10.73
N ASP A 184 14.62 15.69 10.46
CA ASP A 184 13.18 15.72 10.69
C ASP A 184 12.45 14.97 9.55
N ILE A 185 11.72 13.92 9.91
CA ILE A 185 11.00 13.08 8.95
C ILE A 185 9.52 13.50 8.93
N THR A 186 9.13 14.15 7.84
CA THR A 186 7.77 14.69 7.68
C THR A 186 7.06 14.05 6.49
N ASN A 187 5.72 13.97 6.56
CA ASN A 187 4.93 13.55 5.42
C ASN A 187 5.14 14.52 4.26
N ILE A 188 5.26 13.99 3.05
CA ILE A 188 5.24 14.82 1.83
C ILE A 188 3.80 15.29 1.63
N LYS A 189 3.58 16.61 1.69
CA LYS A 189 2.30 17.20 1.32
C LYS A 189 2.24 17.32 -0.21
N ILE A 190 1.29 16.61 -0.81
CA ILE A 190 1.06 16.68 -2.26
C ILE A 190 0.14 17.87 -2.54
N THR A 191 0.72 18.96 -3.01
CA THR A 191 0.00 20.20 -3.32
C THR A 191 -0.73 20.11 -4.67
N ASN A 192 -1.69 21.01 -4.92
CA ASN A 192 -2.38 21.12 -6.22
C ASN A 192 -1.37 21.25 -7.37
N LYS A 193 -0.36 22.10 -7.21
CA LYS A 193 0.70 22.31 -8.19
C LYS A 193 1.54 21.05 -8.49
N LEU A 194 1.80 20.22 -7.46
CA LEU A 194 2.47 18.94 -7.64
C LEU A 194 1.57 17.92 -8.34
N LEU A 195 0.26 17.91 -8.02
CA LEU A 195 -0.71 17.06 -8.71
C LEU A 195 -0.75 17.37 -10.21
N GLU A 196 -0.87 18.64 -10.59
CA GLU A 196 -0.92 19.08 -11.98
C GLU A 196 0.35 18.69 -12.76
N LYS A 197 1.51 18.71 -12.09
CA LYS A 197 2.79 18.40 -12.73
C LYS A 197 3.04 16.90 -12.88
N VAL A 198 2.65 16.09 -11.88
CA VAL A 198 2.97 14.66 -11.81
C VAL A 198 1.85 13.79 -12.39
N PHE A 199 0.60 14.25 -12.30
CA PHE A 199 -0.54 13.47 -12.74
C PHE A 199 -1.30 14.25 -13.82
N SER A 200 -1.59 13.58 -14.95
CA SER A 200 -2.41 14.21 -16.00
C SER A 200 -3.83 14.44 -15.49
N SER A 201 -4.32 15.66 -15.62
CA SER A 201 -5.73 16.01 -15.35
C SER A 201 -6.69 15.18 -16.20
N ASP A 202 -6.26 14.77 -17.40
CA ASP A 202 -7.07 14.01 -18.35
C ASP A 202 -7.48 12.63 -17.84
N ASN A 203 -6.78 12.13 -16.84
CA ASN A 203 -7.05 10.84 -16.22
C ASN A 203 -7.78 10.94 -14.86
N ALA A 204 -8.18 12.14 -14.44
CA ALA A 204 -8.86 12.33 -13.17
C ALA A 204 -10.28 11.74 -13.20
N LYS A 205 -10.61 10.95 -12.17
CA LYS A 205 -11.94 10.34 -11.95
C LYS A 205 -12.69 10.94 -10.78
N ARG A 206 -11.98 11.42 -9.79
CA ARG A 206 -12.56 11.95 -8.56
C ARG A 206 -11.64 12.96 -7.95
N VAL A 207 -12.20 14.07 -7.52
CA VAL A 207 -11.48 15.11 -6.77
C VAL A 207 -12.31 15.48 -5.55
N THR A 208 -11.68 15.51 -4.38
CA THR A 208 -12.24 16.03 -3.13
C THR A 208 -11.45 17.26 -2.73
N LYS A 209 -12.12 18.37 -2.61
CA LYS A 209 -11.57 19.66 -2.17
C LYS A 209 -12.10 20.04 -0.80
N HIS A 210 -11.28 20.72 -0.03
CA HIS A 210 -11.59 21.15 1.33
C HIS A 210 -11.04 22.56 1.61
N ASN A 211 -11.81 23.35 2.35
CA ASN A 211 -11.40 24.63 2.92
C ASN A 211 -11.87 24.65 4.37
N SER A 212 -10.96 24.88 5.31
CA SER A 212 -11.28 24.97 6.74
C SER A 212 -12.02 26.23 7.14
N ASN A 213 -12.01 27.27 6.28
CA ASN A 213 -12.71 28.53 6.47
C ASN A 213 -13.49 28.91 5.20
N PRO A 214 -14.55 28.16 4.86
CA PRO A 214 -15.33 28.45 3.67
C PRO A 214 -16.12 29.78 3.85
N PRO A 215 -16.40 30.50 2.76
CA PRO A 215 -17.38 31.58 2.78
C PRO A 215 -18.75 31.12 3.28
N GLU A 216 -19.54 32.02 3.88
CA GLU A 216 -20.80 31.71 4.58
C GLU A 216 -21.79 30.83 3.81
N ASN A 217 -21.80 30.88 2.49
CA ASN A 217 -22.72 30.14 1.62
C ASN A 217 -22.06 28.93 0.93
N GLN A 218 -20.89 28.51 1.35
CA GLN A 218 -20.16 27.40 0.73
C GLN A 218 -19.93 26.23 1.70
N LEU A 219 -19.89 25.03 1.15
CA LEU A 219 -19.60 23.83 1.91
C LEU A 219 -18.10 23.76 2.24
N GLU A 220 -17.77 23.36 3.45
CA GLU A 220 -16.40 23.10 3.87
C GLU A 220 -15.68 22.07 2.97
N LYS A 221 -16.44 21.11 2.44
CA LYS A 221 -15.90 20.03 1.62
C LYS A 221 -16.84 19.70 0.46
N ILE A 222 -16.28 19.56 -0.72
CA ILE A 222 -16.99 19.04 -1.90
C ILE A 222 -16.26 17.84 -2.49
N THR A 223 -17.01 16.94 -3.10
CA THR A 223 -16.46 15.84 -3.88
C THR A 223 -17.15 15.78 -5.22
N VAL A 224 -16.37 15.87 -6.29
CA VAL A 224 -16.82 15.71 -7.67
C VAL A 224 -16.26 14.37 -8.18
N ALA A 225 -17.11 13.56 -8.76
CA ALA A 225 -16.72 12.27 -9.34
C ALA A 225 -17.45 12.10 -10.68
N ASP A 226 -16.67 11.83 -11.74
CA ASP A 226 -17.17 11.50 -13.07
C ASP A 226 -16.13 10.62 -13.77
N SER A 227 -16.57 9.70 -14.62
CA SER A 227 -15.67 8.89 -15.46
C SER A 227 -14.90 9.72 -16.48
N ARG A 228 -15.35 10.94 -16.75
CA ARG A 228 -14.77 11.92 -17.68
C ARG A 228 -14.52 13.27 -16.99
N LEU A 229 -14.01 13.24 -15.78
CA LEU A 229 -13.79 14.47 -15.00
C LEU A 229 -12.83 15.44 -15.70
N SER A 230 -11.88 14.91 -16.49
CA SER A 230 -10.95 15.68 -17.31
C SER A 230 -11.64 16.60 -18.34
N GLU A 231 -12.70 16.09 -18.97
CA GLU A 231 -13.49 16.85 -19.94
C GLU A 231 -14.41 17.88 -19.25
N LYS A 232 -14.57 17.76 -17.93
CA LYS A 232 -15.55 18.47 -17.11
C LYS A 232 -14.97 19.10 -15.84
N LEU A 233 -13.71 19.56 -15.86
CA LEU A 233 -13.19 20.39 -14.76
C LEU A 233 -14.06 21.62 -14.50
N SER A 234 -14.83 22.07 -15.50
CA SER A 234 -15.91 23.04 -15.34
C SER A 234 -17.08 22.58 -14.45
N CYS A 235 -17.13 21.29 -14.06
CA CYS A 235 -18.13 20.76 -13.12
C CYS A 235 -17.77 21.00 -11.65
N ILE A 236 -16.60 21.57 -11.34
CA ILE A 236 -16.35 22.11 -10.00
C ILE A 236 -17.22 23.36 -9.88
N PRO A 237 -18.16 23.41 -8.93
CA PRO A 237 -19.01 24.56 -8.77
C PRO A 237 -18.20 25.85 -8.59
N ALA A 238 -18.65 26.93 -9.15
CA ALA A 238 -18.01 28.25 -9.01
C ALA A 238 -17.78 28.58 -7.53
N GLY A 239 -16.61 29.12 -7.22
CA GLY A 239 -16.22 29.46 -5.87
C GLY A 239 -15.46 28.35 -5.09
N TYR A 240 -15.30 27.15 -5.68
CA TYR A 240 -14.52 26.06 -5.07
C TYR A 240 -13.17 25.82 -5.77
N GLU A 241 -12.80 26.67 -6.71
CA GLU A 241 -11.56 26.53 -7.49
C GLU A 241 -10.32 26.58 -6.60
N ASP A 242 -10.31 27.49 -5.63
CA ASP A 242 -9.17 27.74 -4.73
C ASP A 242 -9.08 26.77 -3.55
N TYR A 243 -10.04 25.85 -3.39
CA TYR A 243 -10.00 24.88 -2.30
C TYR A 243 -8.85 23.88 -2.51
N ASP A 244 -8.20 23.53 -1.40
CA ASP A 244 -7.15 22.52 -1.41
C ASP A 244 -7.67 21.14 -1.80
N VAL A 245 -7.02 20.47 -2.74
CA VAL A 245 -7.30 19.06 -3.04
C VAL A 245 -6.78 18.21 -1.91
N THR A 246 -7.68 17.47 -1.26
CA THR A 246 -7.33 16.56 -0.15
C THR A 246 -7.22 15.11 -0.59
N ASN A 247 -8.06 14.70 -1.53
CA ASN A 247 -8.04 13.36 -2.12
C ASN A 247 -8.39 13.44 -3.60
N THR A 248 -7.73 12.62 -4.39
CA THR A 248 -8.05 12.49 -5.80
C THR A 248 -7.87 11.06 -6.28
N GLN A 249 -8.51 10.73 -7.41
CA GLN A 249 -8.36 9.43 -8.07
C GLN A 249 -8.14 9.65 -9.56
N TYR A 250 -7.20 8.88 -10.11
CA TYR A 250 -6.82 8.92 -11.52
C TYR A 250 -6.94 7.53 -12.14
N ILE A 251 -7.12 7.47 -13.46
CA ILE A 251 -6.79 6.28 -14.22
C ILE A 251 -5.27 6.23 -14.34
N GLU A 252 -4.68 5.14 -13.95
CA GLU A 252 -3.23 4.96 -13.93
C GLU A 252 -2.84 3.80 -14.85
N GLU A 253 -1.94 4.06 -15.77
CA GLU A 253 -1.24 3.03 -16.53
C GLU A 253 -0.05 2.53 -15.71
N ILE A 254 0.04 1.21 -15.55
CA ILE A 254 1.02 0.59 -14.67
C ILE A 254 2.25 0.12 -15.45
N ASP A 255 2.04 -0.64 -16.53
CA ASP A 255 3.09 -1.30 -17.31
C ASP A 255 2.84 -1.32 -18.83
N GLY A 256 2.10 -0.36 -19.37
CA GLY A 256 1.74 -0.30 -20.79
C GLY A 256 0.53 -1.15 -21.18
N THR A 257 0.20 -2.18 -20.40
CA THR A 257 -0.93 -3.10 -20.67
C THR A 257 -1.96 -3.11 -19.54
N THR A 258 -1.54 -2.81 -18.35
CA THR A 258 -2.35 -2.88 -17.13
C THR A 258 -2.75 -1.46 -16.70
N THR A 259 -4.06 -1.22 -16.57
CA THR A 259 -4.59 0.01 -16.00
C THR A 259 -5.25 -0.25 -14.66
N GLY A 260 -5.20 0.73 -13.77
CA GLY A 260 -5.83 0.68 -12.46
C GLY A 260 -6.35 2.06 -12.04
N THR A 261 -6.99 2.14 -10.89
CA THR A 261 -7.33 3.44 -10.29
C THR A 261 -6.30 3.77 -9.21
N LEU A 262 -5.55 4.84 -9.42
CA LEU A 262 -4.65 5.43 -8.44
C LEU A 262 -5.43 6.38 -7.54
N GLY A 263 -5.40 6.15 -6.24
CA GLY A 263 -5.87 7.10 -5.24
C GLY A 263 -4.71 7.83 -4.60
N VAL A 264 -4.87 9.13 -4.40
CA VAL A 264 -3.90 10.01 -3.76
C VAL A 264 -4.56 10.70 -2.57
N ASN A 265 -3.98 10.52 -1.38
CA ASN A 265 -4.32 11.34 -0.22
C ASN A 265 -3.23 12.42 -0.06
N CYS A 266 -3.60 13.65 -0.41
CA CYS A 266 -2.66 14.76 -0.53
C CYS A 266 -2.04 15.17 0.81
N ASN A 267 -2.85 15.18 1.88
CA ASN A 267 -2.39 15.57 3.22
C ASN A 267 -1.44 14.57 3.85
N LYS A 268 -1.64 13.28 3.57
CA LYS A 268 -0.81 12.19 4.13
C LYS A 268 0.35 11.81 3.23
N GLY A 269 0.45 12.34 2.01
CA GLY A 269 1.44 11.91 1.02
C GLY A 269 1.29 10.43 0.65
N LYS A 270 0.03 9.92 0.65
CA LYS A 270 -0.25 8.50 0.43
C LYS A 270 -0.78 8.25 -0.98
N LEU A 271 -0.14 7.32 -1.67
CA LEU A 271 -0.58 6.79 -2.95
C LEU A 271 -1.01 5.33 -2.77
N TYR A 272 -2.09 4.93 -3.44
CA TYR A 272 -2.56 3.54 -3.42
C TYR A 272 -3.28 3.18 -4.72
N LEU A 273 -3.16 1.93 -5.11
CA LEU A 273 -3.86 1.39 -6.28
C LEU A 273 -5.06 0.55 -5.86
N SER A 274 -6.14 0.63 -6.62
CA SER A 274 -7.33 -0.19 -6.40
C SER A 274 -7.20 -1.60 -7.00
N LYS A 275 -6.12 -1.88 -7.74
CA LYS A 275 -5.85 -3.13 -8.43
C LYS A 275 -4.68 -3.86 -7.78
N SER A 276 -4.79 -5.19 -7.71
CA SER A 276 -3.68 -6.06 -7.32
C SER A 276 -2.60 -6.03 -8.38
N LEU A 277 -1.36 -5.93 -7.96
CA LEU A 277 -0.19 -5.96 -8.82
C LEU A 277 0.74 -7.09 -8.40
N THR A 278 1.44 -7.67 -9.37
CA THR A 278 2.59 -8.50 -9.05
C THR A 278 3.68 -7.67 -8.37
N SER A 279 4.57 -8.32 -7.65
CA SER A 279 5.68 -7.65 -6.96
C SER A 279 6.56 -6.85 -7.92
N SER A 280 6.81 -7.37 -9.11
CA SER A 280 7.56 -6.67 -10.15
C SER A 280 6.83 -5.42 -10.64
N GLN A 281 5.55 -5.55 -10.99
CA GLN A 281 4.72 -4.42 -11.43
C GLN A 281 4.67 -3.32 -10.36
N PHE A 282 4.48 -3.73 -9.10
CA PHE A 282 4.40 -2.75 -8.01
C PHE A 282 5.73 -2.03 -7.77
N ARG A 283 6.86 -2.74 -7.80
CA ARG A 283 8.19 -2.12 -7.69
C ARG A 283 8.45 -1.13 -8.82
N THR A 284 8.17 -1.51 -10.06
CA THR A 284 8.34 -0.62 -11.22
C THR A 284 7.46 0.62 -11.11
N TRP A 285 6.18 0.43 -10.82
CA TRP A 285 5.23 1.52 -10.65
C TRP A 285 5.61 2.45 -9.48
N SER A 286 5.88 1.90 -8.31
CA SER A 286 6.21 2.69 -7.12
C SER A 286 7.51 3.48 -7.30
N THR A 287 8.54 2.88 -7.90
CA THR A 287 9.80 3.57 -8.20
C THR A 287 9.58 4.74 -9.15
N ARG A 288 8.80 4.56 -10.21
CA ARG A 288 8.43 5.64 -11.13
C ARG A 288 7.73 6.77 -10.38
N ARG A 289 6.68 6.48 -9.63
CA ARG A 289 5.89 7.50 -8.93
C ARG A 289 6.66 8.20 -7.81
N ILE A 290 7.51 7.50 -7.11
CA ILE A 290 8.42 8.09 -6.14
C ILE A 290 9.36 9.07 -6.83
N ASN A 291 9.98 8.67 -7.94
CA ASN A 291 10.91 9.54 -8.68
C ASN A 291 10.21 10.77 -9.26
N ASP A 292 9.00 10.63 -9.80
CA ASP A 292 8.20 11.74 -10.33
C ASP A 292 7.91 12.77 -9.22
N ILE A 293 7.54 12.31 -8.02
CA ILE A 293 7.24 13.19 -6.88
C ILE A 293 8.52 13.81 -6.31
N ILE A 294 9.55 13.02 -6.09
CA ILE A 294 10.82 13.49 -5.49
C ILE A 294 11.58 14.41 -6.46
N GLY A 295 11.51 14.18 -7.75
CA GLY A 295 12.11 15.06 -8.77
C GLY A 295 11.51 16.47 -8.82
N TYR A 296 10.40 16.70 -8.11
CA TYR A 296 9.80 18.03 -7.97
C TYR A 296 10.47 18.87 -6.86
N PHE A 297 11.04 18.23 -5.83
CA PHE A 297 11.69 18.88 -4.68
C PHE A 297 13.19 19.00 -4.86
#